data_c8a59b2fcd178e13d8daac4db8416fbf
#
_entry.id   c8a59b2fcd178e13d8daac4db8416fbf
#
_cell.length_a   1.000
_cell.length_b   1.000
_cell.length_c   1.000
_cell.angle_alpha   90.00
_cell.angle_beta   90.00
_cell.angle_gamma   90.00
#
_symmetry.space_group_name_H-M   'P 1'
#
loop_
_entity.id
_entity.type
_entity.pdbx_description
1 polymer ?
#
loop_
_entity_poly.entity_id
_entity_poly.type
_entity_poly.pdbx_seq_one_letter_code
_entity_poly.pdbx_strand_id
1 'polypeptide(L)'
;MVACPDARPPLAPTRLARILVCALAMLFLPVAAWAQHWVAAWAMAPVDHSALAVQPASLRTLDNETLRQRVVVTAGGSQVRVRLSNLYGTTPLAIGAASVARSTGGDAIARRWIEALSFQGRREVQVAPGAQVWSDPIRLPVVAGQALAVSVYLREPSILATGHPGVPPAAWSLPGDQTMAAKPSNAQALPWNPLVTGVDVLVTAPARVVAAFGDSITDGPGVSDNAVDSYPAQLATRRRAADGAAPVAVVNLGISGNRLLRDGNGPSGVSRFGRDVLEQSGVTHALILIGINDIGYGTVGGVRSPLVPAQQFASADEIVAGLQQIVRQARARGVKVLLGTLLPFKGSPYWSEENEHARQAVNRWIRGRQDVDAVIDFDAALRSPGDALSLAPAFDSGDHLHPSKAGLAAMAAAADVAELSE
;
A
#
# COMPACT_ATOMS: atom_id res chain seq x y z
N MET A 1 16.64 -58.67 75.27
CA MET A 1 15.71 -57.53 75.19
C MET A 1 16.56 -56.25 74.94
N VAL A 2 16.65 -55.79 73.76
CA VAL A 2 17.39 -54.59 73.38
C VAL A 2 16.36 -53.59 72.88
N ALA A 3 16.24 -52.45 73.50
CA ALA A 3 15.32 -51.38 73.20
C ALA A 3 15.81 -50.59 72.00
N CYS A 4 14.89 -50.29 71.09
CA CYS A 4 15.10 -49.46 69.92
C CYS A 4 14.88 -47.97 70.29
N PRO A 5 15.74 -47.04 69.92
CA PRO A 5 15.53 -45.60 70.20
C PRO A 5 14.60 -44.90 69.29
N ASP A 6 13.86 -43.95 69.84
CA ASP A 6 12.85 -43.09 69.29
C ASP A 6 13.25 -42.35 67.96
N ALA A 7 12.40 -42.45 66.96
CA ALA A 7 12.43 -41.63 65.78
C ALA A 7 11.75 -40.26 66.05
N ARG A 8 12.50 -39.16 65.91
CA ARG A 8 11.96 -37.79 65.99
C ARG A 8 11.20 -37.44 64.70
N PRO A 9 10.05 -36.73 64.75
CA PRO A 9 9.33 -36.29 63.54
C PRO A 9 10.09 -35.17 62.87
N PRO A 10 9.92 -35.06 61.50
CA PRO A 10 10.60 -34.01 60.75
C PRO A 10 10.02 -32.61 61.07
N LEU A 11 10.91 -31.64 61.25
CA LEU A 11 10.57 -30.25 61.49
C LEU A 11 9.81 -29.65 60.28
N ALA A 12 8.62 -29.09 60.50
CA ALA A 12 7.85 -28.35 59.48
C ALA A 12 8.61 -27.10 59.04
N PRO A 13 8.61 -26.74 57.75
CA PRO A 13 9.32 -25.57 57.27
C PRO A 13 8.70 -24.29 57.83
N THR A 14 9.58 -23.43 58.39
CA THR A 14 9.20 -22.17 59.01
C THR A 14 8.50 -21.23 58.04
N ARG A 15 7.58 -20.38 58.55
CA ARG A 15 6.82 -19.41 57.78
C ARG A 15 7.70 -18.48 56.93
N LEU A 16 8.95 -18.24 57.29
CA LEU A 16 9.91 -17.46 56.49
C LEU A 16 10.30 -18.15 55.18
N ALA A 17 10.46 -19.47 55.16
CA ALA A 17 10.81 -20.21 53.94
C ALA A 17 9.66 -20.19 52.89
N ARG A 18 8.39 -20.15 53.33
CA ARG A 18 7.23 -20.04 52.44
C ARG A 18 7.08 -18.65 51.82
N ILE A 19 7.46 -17.60 52.58
CA ILE A 19 7.44 -16.22 52.05
C ILE A 19 8.56 -16.00 51.01
N LEU A 20 9.75 -16.58 51.23
CA LEU A 20 10.86 -16.48 50.29
C LEU A 20 10.58 -17.21 48.96
N VAL A 21 9.92 -18.36 48.98
CA VAL A 21 9.54 -19.12 47.78
C VAL A 21 8.45 -18.38 46.99
N CYS A 22 7.47 -17.73 47.67
CA CYS A 22 6.46 -16.92 46.98
C CYS A 22 7.03 -15.60 46.42
N ALA A 23 8.02 -15.00 47.08
CA ALA A 23 8.69 -13.78 46.58
C ALA A 23 9.60 -14.08 45.38
N LEU A 24 10.25 -15.23 45.29
CA LEU A 24 11.05 -15.64 44.14
C LEU A 24 10.18 -16.04 42.94
N ALA A 25 8.97 -16.57 43.17
CA ALA A 25 8.02 -16.91 42.08
C ALA A 25 7.39 -15.68 41.43
N MET A 26 7.36 -14.51 42.08
CA MET A 26 6.86 -13.27 41.48
C MET A 26 7.88 -12.54 40.58
N LEU A 27 9.15 -12.94 40.59
CA LEU A 27 10.22 -12.33 39.77
C LEU A 27 10.35 -12.96 38.38
N PHE A 28 9.61 -14.02 38.08
CA PHE A 28 9.53 -14.66 36.75
C PHE A 28 8.13 -14.56 36.16
N LEU A 29 7.48 -13.39 36.22
CA LEU A 29 6.42 -13.11 35.23
C LEU A 29 7.12 -13.03 33.87
N PRO A 30 6.80 -13.90 32.92
CA PRO A 30 7.32 -13.71 31.57
C PRO A 30 6.82 -12.33 31.13
N VAL A 31 7.75 -11.39 30.99
CA VAL A 31 7.50 -10.21 30.15
C VAL A 31 7.07 -10.81 28.81
N ALA A 32 5.80 -10.70 28.47
CA ALA A 32 5.31 -11.14 27.17
C ALA A 32 6.15 -10.38 26.14
N ALA A 33 7.20 -11.04 25.67
CA ALA A 33 8.00 -10.51 24.59
C ALA A 33 7.05 -10.47 23.38
N TRP A 34 6.52 -9.30 23.08
CA TRP A 34 5.71 -9.10 21.88
C TRP A 34 6.52 -9.62 20.71
N ALA A 35 5.98 -10.62 20.02
CA ALA A 35 6.67 -11.20 18.87
C ALA A 35 6.91 -10.11 17.84
N GLN A 36 8.17 -9.91 17.45
CA GLN A 36 8.52 -8.99 16.37
C GLN A 36 7.90 -9.48 15.05
N HIS A 37 7.26 -8.61 14.32
CA HIS A 37 6.66 -8.94 13.03
C HIS A 37 6.86 -7.81 12.01
N TRP A 38 6.89 -8.20 10.75
CA TRP A 38 7.02 -7.27 9.62
C TRP A 38 5.66 -6.72 9.25
N VAL A 39 5.59 -5.42 9.02
CA VAL A 39 4.42 -4.74 8.49
C VAL A 39 4.77 -3.91 7.26
N ALA A 40 3.90 -3.94 6.27
CA ALA A 40 4.04 -3.07 5.10
C ALA A 40 3.87 -1.62 5.53
N ALA A 41 4.93 -0.82 5.41
CA ALA A 41 4.94 0.59 5.75
C ALA A 41 4.80 1.49 4.52
N TRP A 42 5.15 0.98 3.36
CA TRP A 42 4.90 1.58 2.05
C TRP A 42 4.84 0.46 1.00
N ALA A 43 3.89 0.56 0.08
CA ALA A 43 3.82 -0.30 -1.09
C ALA A 43 3.20 0.44 -2.27
N MET A 44 3.47 -0.04 -3.47
CA MET A 44 2.75 0.35 -4.69
C MET A 44 2.27 -0.91 -5.42
N ALA A 45 1.18 -0.79 -6.17
CA ALA A 45 0.71 -1.82 -7.08
C ALA A 45 1.51 -1.75 -8.39
N PRO A 46 2.32 -2.75 -8.74
CA PRO A 46 3.12 -2.73 -9.95
C PRO A 46 2.27 -3.02 -11.19
N VAL A 47 2.57 -2.31 -12.26
CA VAL A 47 2.02 -2.55 -13.60
C VAL A 47 3.14 -2.86 -14.59
N ASP A 48 2.77 -3.48 -15.71
CA ASP A 48 3.64 -3.61 -16.87
C ASP A 48 3.68 -2.27 -17.62
N HIS A 49 4.76 -1.52 -17.40
CA HIS A 49 4.93 -0.23 -18.00
C HIS A 49 5.10 -0.31 -19.53
N SER A 50 5.58 -1.45 -20.05
CA SER A 50 5.73 -1.66 -21.49
C SER A 50 4.39 -1.85 -22.21
N ALA A 51 3.35 -2.28 -21.48
CA ALA A 51 2.02 -2.57 -22.01
C ALA A 51 1.00 -1.44 -21.82
N LEU A 52 1.38 -0.32 -21.16
CA LEU A 52 0.46 0.80 -20.96
C LEU A 52 0.08 1.47 -22.31
N ALA A 53 -1.20 1.72 -22.50
CA ALA A 53 -1.73 2.34 -23.72
C ALA A 53 -1.21 3.79 -23.93
N VAL A 54 -0.94 4.49 -22.83
CA VAL A 54 -0.26 5.79 -22.83
C VAL A 54 1.16 5.55 -22.31
N GLN A 55 2.05 5.19 -23.21
CA GLN A 55 3.46 5.11 -22.85
C GLN A 55 4.00 6.53 -22.67
N PRO A 56 4.49 6.90 -21.48
CA PRO A 56 5.43 8.00 -21.42
C PRO A 56 6.62 7.60 -22.30
N ALA A 57 7.20 8.54 -23.02
CA ALA A 57 8.36 8.34 -23.90
C ALA A 57 9.64 7.82 -23.19
N SER A 58 9.52 7.05 -22.15
CA SER A 58 10.48 6.92 -21.06
C SER A 58 10.83 5.50 -20.64
N LEU A 59 10.39 4.45 -21.36
CA LEU A 59 11.06 3.16 -21.27
C LEU A 59 12.42 3.30 -21.93
N ARG A 60 13.34 3.95 -21.23
CA ARG A 60 14.72 3.96 -21.66
C ARG A 60 15.49 2.82 -21.03
N THR A 61 16.50 2.38 -21.70
CA THR A 61 17.51 1.49 -21.11
C THR A 61 18.33 2.33 -20.11
N LEU A 62 18.38 1.88 -18.87
CA LEU A 62 19.32 2.37 -17.86
C LEU A 62 20.58 1.55 -17.98
N ASP A 63 21.73 2.20 -18.15
CA ASP A 63 23.02 1.56 -18.32
C ASP A 63 24.06 2.26 -17.46
N ASN A 64 24.70 1.51 -16.55
CA ASN A 64 25.63 2.08 -15.59
C ASN A 64 25.02 3.29 -14.86
N GLU A 65 23.81 3.12 -14.34
CA GLU A 65 23.05 4.18 -13.68
C GLU A 65 22.51 3.72 -12.33
N THR A 66 22.37 4.65 -11.41
CA THR A 66 21.66 4.45 -10.15
C THR A 66 20.25 5.00 -10.26
N LEU A 67 19.26 4.14 -10.04
CA LEU A 67 17.89 4.55 -9.76
C LEU A 67 17.79 4.98 -8.30
N ARG A 68 17.22 6.15 -8.02
CA ARG A 68 16.85 6.58 -6.66
C ARG A 68 15.38 6.89 -6.59
N GLN A 69 14.67 6.21 -5.68
CA GLN A 69 13.23 6.41 -5.48
C GLN A 69 12.96 6.86 -4.05
N ARG A 70 12.19 7.95 -3.91
CA ARG A 70 11.72 8.46 -2.62
C ARG A 70 10.37 7.85 -2.27
N VAL A 71 10.23 7.40 -1.02
CA VAL A 71 9.00 6.82 -0.48
C VAL A 71 8.70 7.43 0.90
N VAL A 72 7.43 7.49 1.31
CA VAL A 72 7.04 7.97 2.64
C VAL A 72 6.40 6.80 3.39
N VAL A 73 7.06 6.34 4.46
CA VAL A 73 6.55 5.22 5.25
C VAL A 73 5.41 5.66 6.16
N THR A 74 4.36 4.87 6.23
CA THR A 74 3.15 5.16 7.04
C THR A 74 3.20 4.52 8.42
N ALA A 75 4.16 3.61 8.67
CA ALA A 75 4.44 3.03 9.97
C ALA A 75 5.89 3.25 10.38
N GLY A 76 6.15 3.33 11.69
CA GLY A 76 7.49 3.33 12.27
C GLY A 76 7.93 1.92 12.66
N GLY A 77 9.26 1.72 12.78
CA GLY A 77 9.83 0.44 13.20
C GLY A 77 11.32 0.55 13.48
N SER A 78 11.91 -0.54 14.00
CA SER A 78 13.32 -0.60 14.39
C SER A 78 14.26 -1.03 13.27
N GLN A 79 13.72 -1.76 12.29
CA GLN A 79 14.44 -2.26 11.11
C GLN A 79 13.60 -2.03 9.86
N VAL A 80 14.27 -2.03 8.71
CA VAL A 80 13.66 -1.86 7.39
C VAL A 80 14.13 -2.99 6.48
N ARG A 81 13.26 -3.44 5.57
CA ARG A 81 13.61 -4.24 4.39
C ARG A 81 12.90 -3.68 3.16
N VAL A 82 13.50 -3.85 2.00
CA VAL A 82 13.04 -3.28 0.73
C VAL A 82 12.75 -4.38 -0.27
N ARG A 83 11.62 -4.29 -0.98
CA ARG A 83 11.26 -5.21 -2.06
C ARG A 83 11.58 -4.60 -3.43
N LEU A 84 12.40 -5.31 -4.19
CA LEU A 84 12.69 -5.02 -5.60
C LEU A 84 11.92 -6.01 -6.48
N SER A 85 11.37 -5.53 -7.60
CA SER A 85 10.48 -6.33 -8.45
C SER A 85 10.88 -6.27 -9.93
N ASN A 86 11.04 -7.44 -10.53
CA ASN A 86 11.17 -7.65 -11.97
C ASN A 86 9.95 -8.42 -12.52
N LEU A 87 8.77 -8.17 -11.93
CA LEU A 87 7.54 -8.93 -12.17
C LEU A 87 7.15 -8.98 -13.66
N TYR A 88 7.33 -7.88 -14.36
CA TYR A 88 7.00 -7.74 -15.79
C TYR A 88 8.25 -7.70 -16.69
N GLY A 89 9.43 -7.86 -16.12
CA GLY A 89 10.65 -7.93 -16.90
C GLY A 89 10.76 -9.23 -17.69
N THR A 90 11.37 -9.16 -18.87
CA THR A 90 11.60 -10.31 -19.76
C THR A 90 13.05 -10.81 -19.68
N THR A 91 13.93 -10.03 -19.06
CA THR A 91 15.36 -10.37 -18.84
C THR A 91 15.69 -10.27 -17.36
N PRO A 92 16.69 -11.03 -16.86
CA PRO A 92 17.17 -10.85 -15.49
C PRO A 92 17.71 -9.45 -15.25
N LEU A 93 17.44 -8.87 -14.07
CA LEU A 93 18.01 -7.59 -13.64
C LEU A 93 19.23 -7.82 -12.75
N ALA A 94 20.39 -7.33 -13.17
CA ALA A 94 21.63 -7.37 -12.41
C ALA A 94 21.74 -6.13 -11.51
N ILE A 95 21.43 -6.29 -10.23
CA ILE A 95 21.60 -5.25 -9.21
C ILE A 95 23.03 -5.31 -8.69
N GLY A 96 23.84 -4.28 -8.98
CA GLY A 96 25.24 -4.21 -8.58
C GLY A 96 25.42 -3.67 -7.15
N ALA A 97 24.54 -2.78 -6.70
CA ALA A 97 24.50 -2.26 -5.33
C ALA A 97 23.11 -1.70 -5.02
N ALA A 98 22.76 -1.67 -3.75
CA ALA A 98 21.56 -0.97 -3.30
C ALA A 98 21.77 -0.35 -1.91
N SER A 99 21.01 0.71 -1.60
CA SER A 99 21.00 1.35 -0.29
C SER A 99 19.62 1.88 0.03
N VAL A 100 19.38 2.12 1.33
CA VAL A 100 18.25 2.93 1.80
C VAL A 100 18.77 4.01 2.75
N ALA A 101 18.15 5.18 2.71
CA ALA A 101 18.56 6.33 3.51
C ALA A 101 17.34 7.15 3.91
N ARG A 102 17.51 8.03 4.92
CA ARG A 102 16.52 9.08 5.16
C ARG A 102 16.63 10.15 4.08
N SER A 103 15.51 10.44 3.40
CA SER A 103 15.45 11.53 2.42
C SER A 103 15.46 12.90 3.12
N THR A 104 16.17 13.87 2.53
CA THR A 104 16.15 15.27 2.96
C THR A 104 15.37 16.16 2.00
N GLY A 105 14.79 15.58 0.96
CA GLY A 105 13.99 16.24 -0.07
C GLY A 105 14.56 16.00 -1.47
N GLY A 106 13.69 15.93 -2.49
CA GLY A 106 14.10 15.59 -3.85
C GLY A 106 14.94 14.31 -3.90
N ASP A 107 16.05 14.38 -4.60
CA ASP A 107 17.04 13.31 -4.77
C ASP A 107 18.09 13.23 -3.64
N ALA A 108 18.08 14.16 -2.70
CA ALA A 108 19.07 14.26 -1.61
C ALA A 108 18.72 13.35 -0.42
N ILE A 109 19.78 12.84 0.24
CA ILE A 109 19.68 11.94 1.39
C ILE A 109 20.60 12.36 2.54
N ALA A 110 20.21 12.00 3.77
CA ALA A 110 20.97 12.31 4.97
C ALA A 110 22.20 11.41 5.10
N ARG A 111 23.39 11.95 4.94
CA ARG A 111 24.67 11.22 4.94
C ARG A 111 24.85 10.25 6.11
N ARG A 112 24.39 10.63 7.31
CA ARG A 112 24.51 9.82 8.53
C ARG A 112 23.65 8.56 8.53
N TRP A 113 22.62 8.50 7.67
CA TRP A 113 21.60 7.46 7.71
C TRP A 113 21.49 6.74 6.36
N ILE A 114 22.63 6.48 5.72
CA ILE A 114 22.73 5.69 4.49
C ILE A 114 23.19 4.29 4.89
N GLU A 115 22.31 3.31 4.65
CA GLU A 115 22.57 1.92 4.93
C GLU A 115 22.59 1.14 3.61
N ALA A 116 23.66 0.39 3.40
CA ALA A 116 23.77 -0.44 2.22
C ALA A 116 22.96 -1.73 2.41
N LEU A 117 22.15 -2.08 1.41
CA LEU A 117 21.34 -3.27 1.39
C LEU A 117 22.17 -4.51 0.98
N SER A 118 21.75 -5.67 1.47
CA SER A 118 22.20 -6.98 1.01
C SER A 118 20.99 -7.86 0.72
N PHE A 119 21.25 -8.95 0.01
CA PHE A 119 20.29 -9.94 -0.42
C PHE A 119 20.89 -11.32 -0.15
N GLN A 120 20.40 -12.02 0.86
CA GLN A 120 20.98 -13.28 1.35
C GLN A 120 22.50 -13.14 1.67
N GLY A 121 22.86 -12.04 2.32
CA GLY A 121 24.22 -11.69 2.71
C GLY A 121 25.11 -11.13 1.60
N ARG A 122 24.64 -11.03 0.35
CA ARG A 122 25.39 -10.51 -0.80
C ARG A 122 24.96 -9.08 -1.14
N ARG A 123 25.90 -8.25 -1.57
CA ARG A 123 25.62 -6.87 -2.02
C ARG A 123 24.98 -6.82 -3.40
N GLU A 124 25.25 -7.80 -4.20
CA GLU A 124 24.72 -7.95 -5.56
C GLU A 124 23.63 -9.01 -5.57
N VAL A 125 22.64 -8.81 -6.44
CA VAL A 125 21.60 -9.80 -6.68
C VAL A 125 21.12 -9.75 -8.12
N GLN A 126 20.80 -10.92 -8.68
CA GLN A 126 20.10 -11.02 -9.95
C GLN A 126 18.64 -11.35 -9.69
N VAL A 127 17.75 -10.48 -10.16
CA VAL A 127 16.31 -10.69 -10.05
C VAL A 127 15.79 -11.27 -11.36
N ALA A 128 15.36 -12.52 -11.32
CA ALA A 128 14.85 -13.22 -12.51
C ALA A 128 13.59 -12.54 -13.09
N PRO A 129 13.28 -12.74 -14.38
CA PRO A 129 11.99 -12.35 -14.96
C PRO A 129 10.83 -12.92 -14.16
N GLY A 130 9.78 -12.11 -13.93
CA GLY A 130 8.61 -12.50 -13.14
C GLY A 130 8.83 -12.56 -11.62
N ALA A 131 10.06 -12.33 -11.13
CA ALA A 131 10.41 -12.48 -9.72
C ALA A 131 10.45 -11.14 -8.96
N GLN A 132 10.38 -11.28 -7.64
CA GLN A 132 10.59 -10.21 -6.67
C GLN A 132 11.59 -10.70 -5.62
N VAL A 133 12.33 -9.77 -5.03
CA VAL A 133 13.31 -10.10 -3.98
C VAL A 133 13.21 -9.08 -2.85
N TRP A 134 13.27 -9.57 -1.60
CA TRP A 134 13.43 -8.72 -0.43
C TRP A 134 14.91 -8.57 -0.09
N SER A 135 15.31 -7.37 0.31
CA SER A 135 16.60 -7.18 0.95
C SER A 135 16.63 -7.89 2.31
N ASP A 136 17.83 -8.19 2.79
CA ASP A 136 18.02 -8.54 4.20
C ASP A 136 17.57 -7.38 5.07
N PRO A 137 17.11 -7.67 6.32
CA PRO A 137 16.77 -6.63 7.28
C PRO A 137 17.99 -5.76 7.64
N ILE A 138 17.78 -4.45 7.69
CA ILE A 138 18.79 -3.50 8.17
C ILE A 138 18.31 -2.76 9.39
N ARG A 139 19.21 -2.40 10.29
CA ARG A 139 18.92 -1.60 11.47
C ARG A 139 18.84 -0.12 11.13
N LEU A 140 17.67 0.33 10.74
CA LEU A 140 17.36 1.72 10.43
C LEU A 140 16.05 2.11 11.16
N PRO A 141 16.11 2.66 12.37
CA PRO A 141 14.90 3.12 13.05
C PRO A 141 14.22 4.23 12.26
N VAL A 142 12.93 4.05 12.01
CA VAL A 142 12.09 5.01 11.27
C VAL A 142 10.82 5.32 12.03
N VAL A 143 10.24 6.48 11.76
CA VAL A 143 8.95 6.90 12.30
C VAL A 143 7.92 7.06 11.19
N ALA A 144 6.64 6.88 11.51
CA ALA A 144 5.56 7.08 10.55
C ALA A 144 5.60 8.51 9.99
N GLY A 145 5.42 8.65 8.68
CA GLY A 145 5.54 9.91 7.94
C GLY A 145 6.97 10.26 7.51
N GLN A 146 7.95 9.46 7.87
CA GLN A 146 9.33 9.70 7.44
C GLN A 146 9.53 9.36 5.98
N ALA A 147 10.20 10.26 5.25
CA ALA A 147 10.62 9.99 3.89
C ALA A 147 11.94 9.21 3.88
N LEU A 148 11.96 8.13 3.12
CA LEU A 148 13.13 7.32 2.79
C LEU A 148 13.46 7.48 1.31
N ALA A 149 14.71 7.25 0.95
CA ALA A 149 15.16 7.10 -0.42
C ALA A 149 15.83 5.73 -0.57
N VAL A 150 15.35 4.95 -1.52
CA VAL A 150 15.96 3.69 -1.93
C VAL A 150 16.76 3.95 -3.19
N SER A 151 18.05 3.59 -3.19
CA SER A 151 18.93 3.73 -4.35
C SER A 151 19.37 2.35 -4.82
N VAL A 152 19.29 2.09 -6.13
CA VAL A 152 19.62 0.79 -6.74
C VAL A 152 20.50 1.04 -7.96
N TYR A 153 21.71 0.50 -7.96
CA TYR A 153 22.64 0.61 -9.06
C TYR A 153 22.46 -0.54 -10.04
N LEU A 154 22.22 -0.20 -11.30
CA LEU A 154 22.11 -1.07 -12.44
C LEU A 154 23.43 -1.01 -13.23
N ARG A 155 24.25 -2.05 -13.10
CA ARG A 155 25.57 -2.09 -13.73
C ARG A 155 25.50 -2.31 -15.24
N GLU A 156 24.51 -3.05 -15.69
CA GLU A 156 24.33 -3.50 -17.07
C GLU A 156 23.09 -2.85 -17.69
N PRO A 157 23.02 -2.73 -19.03
CA PRO A 157 21.86 -2.22 -19.72
C PRO A 157 20.58 -2.94 -19.29
N SER A 158 19.64 -2.22 -18.73
CA SER A 158 18.42 -2.76 -18.13
C SER A 158 17.19 -1.97 -18.54
N ILE A 159 16.14 -2.67 -18.96
CA ILE A 159 14.82 -2.11 -19.21
C ILE A 159 13.94 -2.44 -18.00
N LEU A 160 13.45 -1.40 -17.30
CA LEU A 160 12.62 -1.57 -16.13
C LEU A 160 11.14 -1.59 -16.53
N ALA A 161 10.62 -2.77 -16.89
CA ALA A 161 9.21 -2.91 -17.28
C ALA A 161 8.25 -2.86 -16.07
N THR A 162 8.76 -3.19 -14.87
CA THR A 162 7.95 -3.21 -13.65
C THR A 162 8.03 -1.87 -12.93
N GLY A 163 6.88 -1.25 -12.71
CA GLY A 163 6.82 0.00 -11.96
C GLY A 163 5.40 0.50 -11.79
N HIS A 164 5.27 1.78 -11.47
CA HIS A 164 3.98 2.43 -11.31
C HIS A 164 4.01 3.80 -11.97
N PRO A 165 3.11 4.09 -12.92
CA PRO A 165 2.94 5.43 -13.47
C PRO A 165 2.30 6.27 -12.38
N GLY A 166 3.09 7.08 -11.71
CA GLY A 166 2.61 7.85 -10.58
C GLY A 166 2.87 9.33 -10.77
N VAL A 167 2.00 10.12 -10.20
CA VAL A 167 2.19 11.56 -10.07
C VAL A 167 2.35 11.86 -8.59
N PRO A 168 3.34 12.62 -8.21
CA PRO A 168 4.48 13.07 -9.03
C PRO A 168 5.57 12.00 -9.09
N PRO A 169 6.43 12.04 -10.10
CA PRO A 169 7.58 11.18 -10.11
C PRO A 169 8.43 11.46 -8.88
N ALA A 170 8.61 10.42 -8.09
CA ALA A 170 9.47 10.45 -6.90
C ALA A 170 10.72 9.61 -7.12
N ALA A 171 11.15 9.50 -8.38
CA ALA A 171 12.31 8.72 -8.80
C ALA A 171 13.24 9.53 -9.72
N TRP A 172 14.51 9.23 -9.63
CA TRP A 172 15.58 9.85 -10.41
C TRP A 172 16.55 8.78 -10.91
N SER A 173 17.08 9.00 -12.11
CA SER A 173 18.28 8.29 -12.55
C SER A 173 19.52 9.16 -12.34
N LEU A 174 20.63 8.52 -11.97
CA LEU A 174 21.90 9.14 -11.64
C LEU A 174 23.01 8.37 -12.37
N PRO A 175 23.96 9.03 -13.05
CA PRO A 175 25.00 8.31 -13.78
C PRO A 175 25.98 7.59 -12.83
N GLY A 176 26.34 6.36 -13.14
CA GLY A 176 27.24 5.52 -12.35
C GLY A 176 26.64 5.05 -11.01
N ASP A 177 27.48 4.45 -10.16
CA ASP A 177 27.10 4.06 -8.81
C ASP A 177 27.10 5.27 -7.85
N GLN A 178 25.95 5.80 -7.61
CA GLN A 178 25.70 6.87 -6.62
C GLN A 178 24.79 6.40 -5.47
N THR A 179 24.74 5.10 -5.21
CA THR A 179 23.90 4.54 -4.13
C THR A 179 24.22 5.16 -2.77
N MET A 180 25.47 5.50 -2.51
CA MET A 180 25.93 6.09 -1.25
C MET A 180 26.11 7.62 -1.31
N ALA A 181 25.78 8.28 -2.42
CA ALA A 181 25.94 9.72 -2.58
C ALA A 181 24.85 10.48 -1.85
N ALA A 182 25.23 11.29 -0.85
CA ALA A 182 24.26 12.10 -0.08
C ALA A 182 23.63 13.21 -0.93
N LYS A 183 24.43 13.82 -1.81
CA LYS A 183 23.99 14.76 -2.83
C LYS A 183 24.47 14.21 -4.17
N PRO A 184 23.59 13.61 -4.95
CA PRO A 184 23.98 13.06 -6.24
C PRO A 184 24.30 14.16 -7.25
N SER A 185 25.05 13.80 -8.28
CA SER A 185 25.32 14.67 -9.42
C SER A 185 24.49 14.25 -10.62
N ASN A 186 24.07 15.21 -11.45
CA ASN A 186 23.40 14.98 -12.72
C ASN A 186 22.14 14.11 -12.60
N ALA A 187 21.35 14.30 -11.54
CA ALA A 187 20.10 13.62 -11.34
C ALA A 187 19.08 14.02 -12.41
N GLN A 188 18.44 13.05 -13.05
CA GLN A 188 17.35 13.25 -14.00
C GLN A 188 16.07 12.66 -13.42
N ALA A 189 15.04 13.47 -13.25
CA ALA A 189 13.74 12.99 -12.79
C ALA A 189 13.14 11.98 -13.80
N LEU A 190 12.60 10.90 -13.27
CA LEU A 190 11.87 9.91 -14.08
C LEU A 190 10.37 10.20 -13.96
N PRO A 191 9.59 10.07 -15.04
CA PRO A 191 8.15 10.35 -15.03
C PRO A 191 7.31 9.21 -14.40
N TRP A 192 7.94 8.24 -13.76
CA TRP A 192 7.32 7.06 -13.17
C TRP A 192 8.22 6.46 -12.07
N ASN A 193 7.68 5.54 -11.28
CA ASN A 193 8.36 4.91 -10.16
C ASN A 193 8.68 3.44 -10.49
N PRO A 194 9.89 3.11 -10.96
CA PRO A 194 10.25 1.74 -11.32
C PRO A 194 10.82 0.94 -10.16
N LEU A 195 10.74 -0.40 -10.26
CA LEU A 195 11.54 -1.38 -9.52
C LEU A 195 11.24 -1.54 -8.03
N VAL A 196 11.20 -0.46 -7.24
CA VAL A 196 10.94 -0.56 -5.79
C VAL A 196 9.43 -0.68 -5.57
N THR A 197 8.98 -1.80 -5.00
CA THR A 197 7.54 -2.07 -4.84
C THR A 197 7.07 -2.21 -3.41
N GLY A 198 7.97 -2.21 -2.43
CA GLY A 198 7.59 -2.28 -1.03
C GLY A 198 8.71 -1.90 -0.07
N VAL A 199 8.32 -1.35 1.05
CA VAL A 199 9.17 -1.11 2.22
C VAL A 199 8.41 -1.61 3.45
N ASP A 200 8.97 -2.59 4.13
CA ASP A 200 8.47 -3.09 5.39
C ASP A 200 9.30 -2.58 6.56
N VAL A 201 8.66 -2.48 7.70
CA VAL A 201 9.30 -2.17 8.98
C VAL A 201 9.03 -3.25 10.01
N LEU A 202 10.00 -3.48 10.91
CA LEU A 202 9.88 -4.43 12.00
C LEU A 202 9.30 -3.73 13.22
N VAL A 203 8.13 -4.19 13.67
CA VAL A 203 7.43 -3.65 14.85
C VAL A 203 7.40 -4.67 15.99
N THR A 204 7.28 -4.16 17.21
CA THR A 204 7.19 -4.99 18.45
C THR A 204 5.80 -5.00 19.04
N ALA A 205 4.94 -4.06 18.65
CA ALA A 205 3.54 -3.98 19.09
C ALA A 205 2.61 -4.37 17.94
N PRO A 206 1.42 -4.92 18.22
CA PRO A 206 0.41 -5.13 17.19
C PRO A 206 0.14 -3.82 16.43
N ALA A 207 0.19 -3.91 15.12
CA ALA A 207 -0.12 -2.80 14.23
C ALA A 207 -1.15 -3.26 13.19
N ARG A 208 -2.06 -2.35 12.81
CA ARG A 208 -2.97 -2.60 11.71
C ARG A 208 -2.32 -2.18 10.40
N VAL A 209 -2.51 -2.98 9.37
CA VAL A 209 -2.08 -2.66 8.01
C VAL A 209 -3.31 -2.61 7.12
N VAL A 210 -3.62 -1.43 6.62
CA VAL A 210 -4.72 -1.15 5.69
C VAL A 210 -4.17 -1.09 4.28
N ALA A 211 -4.57 -2.03 3.45
CA ALA A 211 -4.29 -2.03 2.02
C ALA A 211 -5.42 -1.30 1.29
N ALA A 212 -5.20 -0.05 0.88
CA ALA A 212 -6.15 0.73 0.09
C ALA A 212 -6.04 0.31 -1.38
N PHE A 213 -7.05 -0.42 -1.85
CA PHE A 213 -7.09 -1.05 -3.16
C PHE A 213 -8.13 -0.39 -4.05
N GLY A 214 -7.72 0.06 -5.24
CA GLY A 214 -8.63 0.78 -6.12
C GLY A 214 -8.02 1.19 -7.45
N ASP A 215 -8.64 2.18 -8.03
CA ASP A 215 -8.28 2.82 -9.30
C ASP A 215 -7.61 4.19 -9.09
N SER A 216 -7.77 5.13 -10.03
CA SER A 216 -7.20 6.48 -9.95
C SER A 216 -7.65 7.27 -8.73
N ILE A 217 -8.87 7.05 -8.23
CA ILE A 217 -9.39 7.74 -7.05
C ILE A 217 -8.60 7.32 -5.79
N THR A 218 -8.17 6.07 -5.74
CA THR A 218 -7.29 5.56 -4.66
C THR A 218 -5.84 5.95 -4.88
N ASP A 219 -5.36 5.85 -6.12
CA ASP A 219 -3.99 6.21 -6.52
C ASP A 219 -3.70 7.69 -6.23
N GLY A 220 -4.63 8.57 -6.57
CA GLY A 220 -4.57 10.01 -6.29
C GLY A 220 -3.78 10.83 -7.31
N PRO A 221 -3.96 10.63 -8.64
CA PRO A 221 -3.27 11.41 -9.66
C PRO A 221 -3.71 12.88 -9.68
N GLY A 222 -2.78 13.77 -10.02
CA GLY A 222 -3.08 15.16 -10.41
C GLY A 222 -3.49 16.12 -9.29
N VAL A 223 -3.52 15.69 -8.03
CA VAL A 223 -4.03 16.54 -6.93
C VAL A 223 -2.95 17.31 -6.19
N SER A 224 -1.70 16.94 -6.31
CA SER A 224 -0.57 17.68 -5.74
C SER A 224 0.79 17.17 -6.22
N ASP A 225 1.81 17.97 -5.96
CA ASP A 225 3.22 17.61 -6.16
C ASP A 225 3.73 16.54 -5.17
N ASN A 226 2.87 15.96 -4.34
CA ASN A 226 3.26 15.00 -3.32
C ASN A 226 2.26 13.85 -3.19
N ALA A 227 2.73 12.61 -3.31
CA ALA A 227 1.98 11.38 -3.05
C ALA A 227 1.29 11.32 -1.67
N VAL A 228 1.54 12.31 -0.82
CA VAL A 228 0.95 12.49 0.52
C VAL A 228 -0.49 13.03 0.49
N ASP A 229 -1.00 13.47 -0.65
CA ASP A 229 -2.35 14.05 -0.75
C ASP A 229 -3.42 13.05 -1.19
N SER A 230 -3.07 11.83 -1.58
CA SER A 230 -4.06 10.77 -1.82
C SER A 230 -4.85 10.45 -0.53
N TYR A 231 -6.12 10.02 -0.64
CA TYR A 231 -6.89 9.73 0.56
C TYR A 231 -6.27 8.65 1.47
N PRO A 232 -5.59 7.59 0.94
CA PRO A 232 -4.89 6.65 1.81
C PRO A 232 -3.74 7.29 2.62
N ALA A 233 -2.98 8.21 2.00
CA ALA A 233 -1.90 8.92 2.69
C ALA A 233 -2.44 9.90 3.75
N GLN A 234 -3.56 10.56 3.45
CA GLN A 234 -4.25 11.43 4.41
C GLN A 234 -4.87 10.63 5.56
N LEU A 235 -5.44 9.43 5.29
CA LEU A 235 -5.90 8.51 6.33
C LEU A 235 -4.76 8.10 7.26
N ALA A 236 -3.60 7.72 6.72
CA ALA A 236 -2.42 7.42 7.52
C ALA A 236 -2.00 8.60 8.40
N THR A 237 -2.08 9.82 7.86
CA THR A 237 -1.75 11.04 8.61
C THR A 237 -2.74 11.31 9.73
N ARG A 238 -4.03 11.15 9.49
CA ARG A 238 -5.10 11.29 10.51
C ARG A 238 -4.89 10.28 11.64
N ARG A 239 -4.69 9.01 11.30
CA ARG A 239 -4.48 7.94 12.29
C ARG A 239 -3.21 8.14 13.11
N ARG A 240 -2.16 8.69 12.54
CA ARG A 240 -0.93 9.07 13.26
C ARG A 240 -1.16 10.21 14.25
N ALA A 241 -2.03 11.15 13.92
CA ALA A 241 -2.35 12.29 14.78
C ALA A 241 -3.31 11.96 15.92
N ALA A 242 -3.97 10.80 15.90
CA ALA A 242 -4.90 10.37 16.93
C ALA A 242 -4.12 9.87 18.17
N ASP A 243 -4.27 10.58 19.29
CA ASP A 243 -3.61 10.23 20.54
C ASP A 243 -4.08 8.87 21.08
N GLY A 244 -3.12 8.03 21.52
CA GLY A 244 -3.39 6.75 22.15
C GLY A 244 -3.93 5.65 21.24
N ALA A 245 -4.10 5.90 19.96
CA ALA A 245 -4.57 4.89 19.00
C ALA A 245 -3.47 3.86 18.68
N ALA A 246 -3.87 2.60 18.45
CA ALA A 246 -2.94 1.59 17.95
C ALA A 246 -2.35 2.03 16.60
N PRO A 247 -1.06 1.75 16.32
CA PRO A 247 -0.44 2.13 15.07
C PRO A 247 -1.20 1.56 13.86
N VAL A 248 -1.52 2.42 12.89
CA VAL A 248 -2.15 2.03 11.63
C VAL A 248 -1.22 2.40 10.48
N ALA A 249 -0.73 1.40 9.77
CA ALA A 249 -0.07 1.57 8.48
C ALA A 249 -1.13 1.60 7.37
N VAL A 250 -0.97 2.48 6.40
CA VAL A 250 -1.84 2.49 5.21
C VAL A 250 -0.95 2.45 3.97
N VAL A 251 -1.14 1.44 3.12
CA VAL A 251 -0.44 1.33 1.84
C VAL A 251 -1.39 1.59 0.68
N ASN A 252 -0.92 2.35 -0.30
CA ASN A 252 -1.72 2.71 -1.47
C ASN A 252 -1.45 1.73 -2.62
N LEU A 253 -2.49 1.01 -3.03
CA LEU A 253 -2.47 -0.01 -4.08
C LEU A 253 -3.47 0.35 -5.21
N GLY A 254 -3.75 1.64 -5.38
CA GLY A 254 -4.46 2.18 -6.52
C GLY A 254 -3.67 2.02 -7.81
N ILE A 255 -4.36 1.91 -8.92
CA ILE A 255 -3.80 1.99 -10.29
C ILE A 255 -4.73 2.85 -11.13
N SER A 256 -4.24 3.98 -11.63
CA SER A 256 -5.03 4.89 -12.46
C SER A 256 -5.62 4.20 -13.70
N GLY A 257 -6.94 4.34 -13.91
CA GLY A 257 -7.66 3.70 -15.00
C GLY A 257 -7.92 2.20 -14.84
N ASN A 258 -7.59 1.62 -13.70
CA ASN A 258 -7.75 0.17 -13.48
C ASN A 258 -9.22 -0.24 -13.40
N ARG A 259 -9.52 -1.36 -14.03
CA ARG A 259 -10.83 -2.00 -14.00
C ARG A 259 -10.84 -3.17 -13.02
N LEU A 260 -12.00 -3.41 -12.41
CA LEU A 260 -12.19 -4.56 -11.53
C LEU A 260 -12.12 -5.88 -12.31
N LEU A 261 -12.73 -5.95 -13.49
CA LEU A 261 -13.04 -7.20 -14.17
C LEU A 261 -12.09 -7.55 -15.32
N ARG A 262 -11.48 -6.55 -15.95
CA ARG A 262 -10.73 -6.74 -17.20
C ARG A 262 -9.38 -6.03 -17.14
N ASP A 263 -8.39 -6.63 -17.76
CA ASP A 263 -7.08 -6.02 -17.92
C ASP A 263 -7.15 -4.76 -18.80
N GLY A 264 -6.18 -3.90 -18.68
CA GLY A 264 -6.05 -2.64 -19.41
C GLY A 264 -4.91 -1.83 -18.81
N ASN A 265 -5.21 -0.74 -18.10
CA ASN A 265 -4.21 -0.07 -17.25
C ASN A 265 -3.89 -0.96 -16.06
N GLY A 266 -2.96 -1.89 -16.26
CA GLY A 266 -2.61 -2.95 -15.34
C GLY A 266 -3.57 -4.16 -15.38
N PRO A 267 -3.26 -5.22 -14.63
CA PRO A 267 -4.12 -6.40 -14.48
C PRO A 267 -5.44 -6.04 -13.81
N SER A 268 -6.50 -6.78 -14.12
CA SER A 268 -7.82 -6.58 -13.51
C SER A 268 -7.77 -6.67 -11.98
N GLY A 269 -8.62 -5.89 -11.33
CA GLY A 269 -8.69 -5.88 -9.85
C GLY A 269 -8.84 -7.28 -9.27
N VAL A 270 -9.70 -8.10 -9.87
CA VAL A 270 -9.92 -9.50 -9.45
C VAL A 270 -8.63 -10.33 -9.54
N SER A 271 -7.83 -10.16 -10.59
CA SER A 271 -6.61 -10.95 -10.80
C SER A 271 -5.45 -10.50 -9.91
N ARG A 272 -5.31 -9.19 -9.65
CA ARG A 272 -4.19 -8.63 -8.86
C ARG A 272 -4.44 -8.58 -7.35
N PHE A 273 -5.68 -8.76 -6.89
CA PHE A 273 -6.04 -8.57 -5.48
C PHE A 273 -5.23 -9.47 -4.53
N GLY A 274 -5.03 -10.73 -4.88
CA GLY A 274 -4.22 -11.66 -4.09
C GLY A 274 -2.80 -11.14 -3.89
N ARG A 275 -2.10 -10.84 -4.99
CA ARG A 275 -0.73 -10.35 -4.99
C ARG A 275 -0.60 -8.98 -4.31
N ASP A 276 -1.47 -8.03 -4.68
CA ASP A 276 -1.30 -6.66 -4.26
C ASP A 276 -1.77 -6.40 -2.83
N VAL A 277 -2.83 -7.10 -2.38
CA VAL A 277 -3.43 -6.88 -1.06
C VAL A 277 -3.05 -7.98 -0.07
N LEU A 278 -3.32 -9.25 -0.42
CA LEU A 278 -3.24 -10.34 0.56
C LEU A 278 -1.81 -10.79 0.87
N GLU A 279 -0.84 -10.45 0.01
CA GLU A 279 0.58 -10.72 0.20
C GLU A 279 1.33 -9.56 0.88
N GLN A 280 0.65 -8.45 1.25
CA GLN A 280 1.30 -7.38 2.01
C GLN A 280 1.61 -7.87 3.44
N SER A 281 2.82 -7.55 3.90
CA SER A 281 3.28 -7.96 5.23
C SER A 281 2.38 -7.41 6.33
N GLY A 282 1.80 -8.31 7.11
CA GLY A 282 0.95 -7.95 8.24
C GLY A 282 -0.40 -7.33 7.87
N VAL A 283 -0.88 -7.49 6.63
CA VAL A 283 -2.18 -6.95 6.21
C VAL A 283 -3.30 -7.45 7.12
N THR A 284 -4.11 -6.52 7.60
CA THR A 284 -5.26 -6.77 8.48
C THR A 284 -6.57 -6.30 7.87
N HIS A 285 -6.52 -5.26 7.04
CA HIS A 285 -7.71 -4.65 6.43
C HIS A 285 -7.49 -4.38 4.95
N ALA A 286 -8.51 -4.60 4.14
CA ALA A 286 -8.60 -4.18 2.75
C ALA A 286 -9.65 -3.08 2.63
N LEU A 287 -9.23 -1.86 2.27
CA LEU A 287 -10.12 -0.76 1.93
C LEU A 287 -10.29 -0.73 0.41
N ILE A 288 -11.48 -1.10 -0.08
CA ILE A 288 -11.73 -1.42 -1.48
C ILE A 288 -12.62 -0.33 -2.10
N LEU A 289 -12.11 0.33 -3.16
CA LEU A 289 -12.87 1.29 -3.97
C LEU A 289 -12.47 1.12 -5.45
N ILE A 290 -13.24 0.36 -6.21
CA ILE A 290 -12.96 0.05 -7.62
C ILE A 290 -14.25 -0.28 -8.37
N GLY A 291 -14.30 -0.01 -9.67
CA GLY A 291 -15.42 -0.37 -10.55
C GLY A 291 -15.93 0.78 -11.41
N ILE A 292 -15.55 2.04 -11.13
CA ILE A 292 -16.00 3.18 -11.93
C ILE A 292 -15.45 3.11 -13.36
N ASN A 293 -14.25 2.57 -13.55
CA ASN A 293 -13.66 2.38 -14.88
C ASN A 293 -14.30 1.22 -15.65
N ASP A 294 -14.88 0.22 -14.96
CA ASP A 294 -15.68 -0.81 -15.63
C ASP A 294 -16.98 -0.23 -16.19
N ILE A 295 -17.60 0.70 -15.46
CA ILE A 295 -18.81 1.42 -15.88
C ILE A 295 -18.49 2.40 -17.02
N GLY A 296 -17.42 3.22 -16.87
CA GLY A 296 -17.08 4.30 -17.78
C GLY A 296 -16.32 3.86 -19.04
N TYR A 297 -15.76 2.64 -19.06
CA TYR A 297 -14.90 2.20 -20.15
C TYR A 297 -15.60 2.30 -21.52
N GLY A 298 -14.90 2.92 -22.46
CA GLY A 298 -15.42 3.09 -23.83
C GLY A 298 -16.58 4.08 -23.96
N THR A 299 -16.95 4.79 -22.89
CA THR A 299 -17.92 5.90 -22.96
C THR A 299 -17.19 7.22 -23.12
N VAL A 300 -17.59 8.02 -24.09
CA VAL A 300 -17.07 9.38 -24.33
C VAL A 300 -18.25 10.30 -24.61
N GLY A 301 -18.38 11.36 -23.79
CA GLY A 301 -19.48 12.33 -23.94
C GLY A 301 -20.87 11.70 -23.83
N GLY A 302 -21.02 10.69 -22.99
CA GLY A 302 -22.30 10.01 -22.75
C GLY A 302 -22.67 8.91 -23.77
N VAL A 303 -21.78 8.64 -24.74
CA VAL A 303 -22.04 7.64 -25.79
C VAL A 303 -21.00 6.53 -25.73
N ARG A 304 -21.44 5.28 -25.71
CA ARG A 304 -20.54 4.13 -25.86
C ARG A 304 -19.92 4.11 -27.25
N SER A 305 -18.60 4.01 -27.29
CA SER A 305 -17.86 3.96 -28.54
C SER A 305 -18.19 2.68 -29.34
N PRO A 306 -18.60 2.79 -30.61
CA PRO A 306 -18.83 1.60 -31.43
C PRO A 306 -17.54 0.84 -31.79
N LEU A 307 -16.38 1.44 -31.54
CA LEU A 307 -15.07 0.82 -31.76
C LEU A 307 -14.67 -0.11 -30.58
N VAL A 308 -15.37 -0.05 -29.45
CA VAL A 308 -15.12 -0.91 -28.29
C VAL A 308 -16.00 -2.15 -28.39
N PRO A 309 -15.41 -3.36 -28.40
CA PRO A 309 -16.19 -4.61 -28.44
C PRO A 309 -17.19 -4.69 -27.27
N ALA A 310 -18.40 -5.19 -27.52
CA ALA A 310 -19.46 -5.27 -26.51
C ALA A 310 -19.02 -6.02 -25.22
N GLN A 311 -18.15 -7.01 -25.36
CA GLN A 311 -17.59 -7.78 -24.25
C GLN A 311 -16.69 -6.97 -23.31
N GLN A 312 -16.27 -5.78 -23.71
CA GLN A 312 -15.46 -4.88 -22.88
C GLN A 312 -16.31 -4.03 -21.92
N PHE A 313 -17.60 -3.89 -22.17
CA PHE A 313 -18.53 -3.23 -21.26
C PHE A 313 -18.91 -4.17 -20.12
N ALA A 314 -19.07 -3.63 -18.94
CA ALA A 314 -19.48 -4.39 -17.76
C ALA A 314 -20.89 -3.99 -17.30
N SER A 315 -21.70 -4.96 -16.95
CA SER A 315 -22.96 -4.72 -16.27
C SER A 315 -22.75 -4.50 -14.76
N ALA A 316 -23.73 -3.90 -14.09
CA ALA A 316 -23.70 -3.78 -12.63
C ALA A 316 -23.58 -5.13 -11.93
N ASP A 317 -24.26 -6.17 -12.44
CA ASP A 317 -24.22 -7.51 -11.86
C ASP A 317 -22.83 -8.16 -11.99
N GLU A 318 -22.14 -7.97 -13.12
CA GLU A 318 -20.76 -8.44 -13.28
C GLU A 318 -19.81 -7.72 -12.30
N ILE A 319 -19.96 -6.40 -12.11
CA ILE A 319 -19.17 -5.63 -11.14
C ILE A 319 -19.42 -6.13 -9.73
N VAL A 320 -20.69 -6.35 -9.37
CA VAL A 320 -21.08 -6.92 -8.07
C VAL A 320 -20.46 -8.31 -7.88
N ALA A 321 -20.50 -9.17 -8.89
CA ALA A 321 -19.88 -10.49 -8.82
C ALA A 321 -18.36 -10.42 -8.60
N GLY A 322 -17.67 -9.47 -9.27
CA GLY A 322 -16.26 -9.21 -9.08
C GLY A 322 -15.94 -8.70 -7.66
N LEU A 323 -16.72 -7.76 -7.14
CA LEU A 323 -16.59 -7.29 -5.75
C LEU A 323 -16.80 -8.42 -4.74
N GLN A 324 -17.82 -9.25 -4.94
CA GLN A 324 -18.06 -10.44 -4.11
C GLN A 324 -16.87 -11.40 -4.12
N GLN A 325 -16.22 -11.57 -5.27
CA GLN A 325 -15.07 -12.45 -5.39
C GLN A 325 -13.89 -11.95 -4.55
N ILE A 326 -13.53 -10.66 -4.63
CA ILE A 326 -12.41 -10.12 -3.84
C ILE A 326 -12.75 -10.06 -2.35
N VAL A 327 -14.00 -9.77 -1.96
CA VAL A 327 -14.46 -9.84 -0.56
C VAL A 327 -14.28 -11.28 -0.01
N ARG A 328 -14.69 -12.30 -0.77
CA ARG A 328 -14.46 -13.70 -0.36
C ARG A 328 -12.97 -14.04 -0.23
N GLN A 329 -12.12 -13.54 -1.13
CA GLN A 329 -10.67 -13.77 -1.05
C GLN A 329 -10.07 -13.14 0.23
N ALA A 330 -10.45 -11.90 0.56
CA ALA A 330 -10.02 -11.24 1.77
C ALA A 330 -10.42 -12.01 3.04
N ARG A 331 -11.70 -12.35 3.14
CA ARG A 331 -12.23 -13.08 4.31
C ARG A 331 -11.63 -14.48 4.47
N ALA A 332 -11.35 -15.18 3.38
CA ALA A 332 -10.68 -16.47 3.42
C ALA A 332 -9.25 -16.41 4.01
N ARG A 333 -8.65 -15.21 4.04
CA ARG A 333 -7.34 -14.93 4.64
C ARG A 333 -7.44 -14.21 5.99
N GLY A 334 -8.66 -14.06 6.55
CA GLY A 334 -8.88 -13.35 7.81
C GLY A 334 -8.65 -11.83 7.71
N VAL A 335 -8.64 -11.28 6.49
CA VAL A 335 -8.50 -9.84 6.26
C VAL A 335 -9.88 -9.19 6.35
N LYS A 336 -10.03 -8.19 7.22
CA LYS A 336 -11.23 -7.37 7.37
C LYS A 336 -11.45 -6.54 6.10
N VAL A 337 -12.70 -6.32 5.72
CA VAL A 337 -13.09 -5.61 4.49
C VAL A 337 -13.82 -4.33 4.81
N LEU A 338 -13.29 -3.21 4.34
CA LEU A 338 -13.92 -1.90 4.32
C LEU A 338 -14.28 -1.61 2.86
N LEU A 339 -15.58 -1.62 2.53
CA LEU A 339 -16.04 -1.52 1.14
C LEU A 339 -16.61 -0.15 0.84
N GLY A 340 -15.99 0.59 -0.09
CA GLY A 340 -16.35 1.94 -0.48
C GLY A 340 -17.41 1.99 -1.58
N THR A 341 -18.39 2.91 -1.48
CA THR A 341 -19.32 3.23 -2.57
C THR A 341 -18.64 4.05 -3.66
N LEU A 342 -19.02 3.81 -4.92
CA LEU A 342 -18.53 4.55 -6.09
C LEU A 342 -19.03 6.01 -6.06
N LEU A 343 -18.14 6.94 -6.34
CA LEU A 343 -18.42 8.38 -6.32
C LEU A 343 -19.43 8.81 -7.40
N PRO A 344 -20.15 9.92 -7.19
CA PRO A 344 -20.92 10.55 -8.25
C PRO A 344 -20.00 11.11 -9.34
N PHE A 345 -20.45 11.09 -10.59
CA PHE A 345 -19.61 11.44 -11.75
C PHE A 345 -20.35 12.18 -12.86
N LYS A 346 -21.50 12.80 -12.58
CA LYS A 346 -22.26 13.60 -13.55
C LYS A 346 -21.43 14.78 -14.03
N GLY A 347 -21.36 14.95 -15.34
CA GLY A 347 -20.51 15.94 -16.00
C GLY A 347 -19.18 15.39 -16.50
N SER A 348 -18.74 14.22 -16.04
CA SER A 348 -17.52 13.58 -16.53
C SER A 348 -17.70 12.98 -17.93
N PRO A 349 -16.60 12.67 -18.64
CA PRO A 349 -16.67 11.95 -19.92
C PRO A 349 -17.34 10.58 -19.82
N TYR A 350 -17.38 9.96 -18.64
CA TYR A 350 -18.04 8.67 -18.39
C TYR A 350 -19.55 8.77 -18.20
N TRP A 351 -20.07 9.99 -18.04
CA TRP A 351 -21.47 10.20 -17.71
C TRP A 351 -22.42 9.74 -18.85
N SER A 352 -23.38 8.92 -18.49
CA SER A 352 -24.64 8.67 -19.18
C SER A 352 -25.69 8.25 -18.16
N GLU A 353 -26.98 8.32 -18.48
CA GLU A 353 -28.04 7.80 -17.60
C GLU A 353 -27.86 6.29 -17.35
N GLU A 354 -27.47 5.53 -18.37
CA GLU A 354 -27.22 4.09 -18.26
C GLU A 354 -26.07 3.79 -17.27
N ASN A 355 -24.96 4.52 -17.40
CA ASN A 355 -23.79 4.35 -16.51
C ASN A 355 -24.12 4.78 -15.07
N GLU A 356 -24.93 5.83 -14.89
CA GLU A 356 -25.41 6.22 -13.55
C GLU A 356 -26.34 5.16 -12.95
N HIS A 357 -27.25 4.58 -13.74
CA HIS A 357 -28.07 3.48 -13.27
C HIS A 357 -27.23 2.29 -12.80
N ALA A 358 -26.15 1.97 -13.53
CA ALA A 358 -25.21 0.91 -13.13
C ALA A 358 -24.49 1.28 -11.82
N ARG A 359 -23.97 2.51 -11.67
CA ARG A 359 -23.33 2.98 -10.44
C ARG A 359 -24.28 2.88 -9.26
N GLN A 360 -25.53 3.36 -9.40
CA GLN A 360 -26.53 3.30 -8.36
C GLN A 360 -26.89 1.85 -7.98
N ALA A 361 -26.94 0.94 -8.94
CA ALA A 361 -27.17 -0.47 -8.66
C ALA A 361 -26.04 -1.09 -7.83
N VAL A 362 -24.78 -0.83 -8.22
CA VAL A 362 -23.59 -1.25 -7.46
C VAL A 362 -23.61 -0.64 -6.06
N ASN A 363 -23.87 0.67 -5.93
CA ASN A 363 -23.89 1.35 -4.63
C ASN A 363 -25.01 0.85 -3.71
N ARG A 364 -26.22 0.57 -4.25
CA ARG A 364 -27.29 -0.07 -3.46
C ARG A 364 -26.85 -1.43 -2.92
N TRP A 365 -26.18 -2.23 -3.75
CA TRP A 365 -25.66 -3.51 -3.33
C TRP A 365 -24.60 -3.34 -2.23
N ILE A 366 -23.64 -2.42 -2.40
CA ILE A 366 -22.61 -2.14 -1.38
C ILE A 366 -23.24 -1.74 -0.05
N ARG A 367 -24.19 -0.79 -0.05
CA ARG A 367 -24.88 -0.32 1.17
C ARG A 367 -25.67 -1.41 1.89
N GLY A 368 -26.14 -2.41 1.16
CA GLY A 368 -26.88 -3.55 1.72
C GLY A 368 -25.99 -4.66 2.31
N ARG A 369 -24.64 -4.51 2.28
CA ARG A 369 -23.74 -5.58 2.76
C ARG A 369 -23.76 -5.71 4.28
N GLN A 370 -23.87 -6.97 4.74
CA GLN A 370 -23.78 -7.36 6.16
C GLN A 370 -22.57 -8.27 6.41
N ASP A 371 -21.87 -8.69 5.36
CA ASP A 371 -20.74 -9.61 5.39
C ASP A 371 -19.39 -8.91 5.15
N VAL A 372 -19.35 -7.58 5.26
CA VAL A 372 -18.14 -6.76 5.32
C VAL A 372 -18.04 -6.10 6.70
N ASP A 373 -16.84 -5.72 7.08
CA ASP A 373 -16.60 -5.16 8.42
C ASP A 373 -17.08 -3.71 8.50
N ALA A 374 -16.98 -2.94 7.41
CA ALA A 374 -17.64 -1.64 7.28
C ALA A 374 -17.98 -1.31 5.82
N VAL A 375 -19.02 -0.52 5.64
CA VAL A 375 -19.31 0.18 4.38
C VAL A 375 -18.91 1.65 4.53
N ILE A 376 -18.04 2.11 3.64
CA ILE A 376 -17.61 3.51 3.60
C ILE A 376 -18.41 4.22 2.50
N ASP A 377 -19.36 5.07 2.92
CA ASP A 377 -20.21 5.75 1.94
C ASP A 377 -19.56 7.02 1.38
N PHE A 378 -18.56 6.80 0.50
CA PHE A 378 -17.87 7.88 -0.20
C PHE A 378 -18.81 8.70 -1.11
N ASP A 379 -19.84 8.06 -1.69
CA ASP A 379 -20.87 8.75 -2.47
C ASP A 379 -21.58 9.80 -1.61
N ALA A 380 -22.03 9.42 -0.42
CA ALA A 380 -22.68 10.36 0.50
C ALA A 380 -21.73 11.45 1.01
N ALA A 381 -20.46 11.11 1.21
CA ALA A 381 -19.48 12.05 1.73
C ALA A 381 -19.08 13.15 0.73
N LEU A 382 -19.14 12.86 -0.58
CA LEU A 382 -18.64 13.78 -1.61
C LEU A 382 -19.71 14.36 -2.54
N ARG A 383 -20.92 13.82 -2.55
CA ARG A 383 -21.99 14.31 -3.43
C ARG A 383 -22.43 15.72 -3.10
N SER A 384 -22.85 16.46 -4.11
CA SER A 384 -23.43 17.80 -3.95
C SER A 384 -24.77 17.74 -3.24
N PRO A 385 -25.03 18.62 -2.24
CA PRO A 385 -26.34 18.72 -1.61
C PRO A 385 -27.47 19.08 -2.58
N GLY A 386 -27.17 19.84 -3.64
CA GLY A 386 -28.13 20.29 -4.65
C GLY A 386 -28.35 19.31 -5.81
N ASP A 387 -27.40 18.42 -6.05
CA ASP A 387 -27.48 17.40 -7.11
C ASP A 387 -26.67 16.17 -6.70
N ALA A 388 -27.35 15.17 -6.18
CA ALA A 388 -26.72 13.95 -5.67
C ALA A 388 -25.99 13.11 -6.74
N LEU A 389 -26.12 13.47 -8.01
CA LEU A 389 -25.43 12.79 -9.13
C LEU A 389 -24.07 13.40 -9.42
N SER A 390 -23.76 14.58 -8.84
CA SER A 390 -22.52 15.33 -9.04
C SER A 390 -21.66 15.35 -7.78
N LEU A 391 -20.35 15.47 -7.94
CA LEU A 391 -19.45 15.86 -6.84
C LEU A 391 -19.82 17.27 -6.36
N ALA A 392 -19.69 17.52 -5.06
CA ALA A 392 -19.80 18.88 -4.52
C ALA A 392 -18.67 19.74 -5.15
N PRO A 393 -18.95 21.01 -5.53
CA PRO A 393 -17.96 21.85 -6.23
C PRO A 393 -16.62 21.98 -5.50
N ALA A 394 -16.62 21.99 -4.16
CA ALA A 394 -15.41 22.03 -3.36
C ALA A 394 -14.60 20.72 -3.41
N PHE A 395 -15.24 19.62 -3.76
CA PHE A 395 -14.66 18.28 -3.77
C PHE A 395 -14.31 17.78 -5.18
N ASP A 396 -14.66 18.53 -6.21
CA ASP A 396 -14.41 18.21 -7.61
C ASP A 396 -13.05 18.78 -8.06
N SER A 397 -12.24 17.97 -8.74
CA SER A 397 -10.98 18.46 -9.35
C SER A 397 -11.19 19.32 -10.58
N GLY A 398 -12.42 19.35 -11.13
CA GLY A 398 -12.81 20.06 -12.33
C GLY A 398 -13.05 19.14 -13.54
N ASP A 399 -12.80 17.85 -13.42
CA ASP A 399 -13.11 16.83 -14.44
C ASP A 399 -14.39 16.05 -14.16
N HIS A 400 -15.04 16.33 -13.04
CA HIS A 400 -16.29 15.73 -12.57
C HIS A 400 -16.23 14.21 -12.31
N LEU A 401 -15.01 13.67 -12.14
CA LEU A 401 -14.74 12.25 -11.88
C LEU A 401 -13.81 12.07 -10.66
N HIS A 402 -12.73 12.85 -10.64
CA HIS A 402 -11.72 12.74 -9.60
C HIS A 402 -11.95 13.79 -8.50
N PRO A 403 -11.78 13.40 -7.23
CA PRO A 403 -11.87 14.34 -6.13
C PRO A 403 -10.71 15.36 -6.14
N SER A 404 -11.03 16.60 -5.76
CA SER A 404 -10.03 17.60 -5.42
C SER A 404 -9.24 17.19 -4.15
N LYS A 405 -8.20 17.94 -3.82
CA LYS A 405 -7.47 17.77 -2.54
C LYS A 405 -8.41 17.80 -1.33
N ALA A 406 -9.41 18.69 -1.32
CA ALA A 406 -10.41 18.75 -0.26
C ALA A 406 -11.34 17.52 -0.29
N GLY A 407 -11.70 17.03 -1.48
CA GLY A 407 -12.45 15.79 -1.65
C GLY A 407 -11.70 14.57 -1.11
N LEU A 408 -10.40 14.44 -1.41
CA LEU A 408 -9.56 13.37 -0.87
C LEU A 408 -9.43 13.44 0.65
N ALA A 409 -9.39 14.65 1.23
CA ALA A 409 -9.42 14.83 2.68
C ALA A 409 -10.77 14.39 3.30
N ALA A 410 -11.88 14.68 2.63
CA ALA A 410 -13.20 14.21 3.04
C ALA A 410 -13.30 12.67 2.93
N MET A 411 -12.75 12.05 1.89
CA MET A 411 -12.66 10.59 1.78
C MET A 411 -11.83 9.98 2.91
N ALA A 412 -10.68 10.56 3.24
CA ALA A 412 -9.86 10.11 4.36
C ALA A 412 -10.60 10.19 5.69
N ALA A 413 -11.42 11.23 5.89
CA ALA A 413 -12.26 11.38 7.07
C ALA A 413 -13.37 10.32 7.11
N ALA A 414 -14.02 10.04 5.98
CA ALA A 414 -15.05 9.01 5.88
C ALA A 414 -14.50 7.59 6.08
N ALA A 415 -13.24 7.35 5.67
CA ALA A 415 -12.57 6.06 5.84
C ALA A 415 -11.98 5.85 7.24
N ASP A 416 -11.98 6.88 8.10
CA ASP A 416 -11.47 6.81 9.47
C ASP A 416 -12.54 6.24 10.42
N VAL A 417 -12.90 4.98 10.21
CA VAL A 417 -13.98 4.28 10.91
C VAL A 417 -13.50 3.58 12.18
N ALA A 418 -14.46 3.19 13.05
CA ALA A 418 -14.19 2.56 14.35
C ALA A 418 -13.38 1.25 14.22
N GLU A 419 -13.61 0.48 13.17
CA GLU A 419 -12.91 -0.79 12.88
C GLU A 419 -11.40 -0.63 12.78
N LEU A 420 -10.91 0.57 12.47
CA LEU A 420 -9.50 0.90 12.50
C LEU A 420 -8.99 1.27 13.90
N SER A 421 -9.86 1.36 14.90
CA SER A 421 -9.51 1.70 16.30
C SER A 421 -9.52 0.49 17.23
N GLU A 422 -10.29 -0.56 16.87
CA GLU A 422 -10.42 -1.80 17.63
C GLU A 422 -9.27 -2.78 17.31
#